data_947040e200b78e845735460d84dfbd43
#
_entry.id   947040e200b78e845735460d84dfbd43
#
_cell.length_a   1.000
_cell.length_b   1.000
_cell.length_c   1.000
_cell.angle_alpha   90.00
_cell.angle_beta   90.00
_cell.angle_gamma   90.00
#
_symmetry.space_group_name_H-M   'P 1'
#
loop_
_entity.id
_entity.type
_entity.pdbx_description
1 polymer ?
#
loop_
_entity_poly.entity_id
_entity_poly.type
_entity_poly.pdbx_seq_one_letter_code
_entity_poly.pdbx_strand_id
1 'polypeptide(L)'
;MVRDNRHDSAYIFGAICPQRGVGAAMLLPAANTQMMNLHLAEISTQVAPGAIAVLVCDGAGWHQTGGALVVPANIVLLHLPPYSPELNPMENVWDYLRQNKLSALVWNTYDEILDACQAAWNWLIANPARITSIGARPWA
;
A
#
# COMPACT_ATOMS: atom_id res chain seq x y z
N MET A 1 17.04 18.86 20.71
CA MET A 1 17.46 19.03 19.32
C MET A 1 16.25 19.29 18.45
N VAL A 2 16.35 20.28 17.60
CA VAL A 2 15.29 20.49 16.64
C VAL A 2 15.46 19.49 15.51
N ARG A 3 14.42 18.72 15.27
CA ARG A 3 14.43 17.74 14.21
C ARG A 3 13.84 18.33 12.95
N ASP A 4 14.43 17.97 11.85
CA ASP A 4 13.84 18.26 10.56
C ASP A 4 12.87 17.12 10.24
N ASN A 5 11.62 17.33 10.56
CA ASN A 5 10.61 16.29 10.42
C ASN A 5 10.37 15.88 8.96
N ARG A 6 10.85 16.65 8.01
CA ARG A 6 10.73 16.28 6.59
C ARG A 6 11.47 15.00 6.27
N HIS A 7 12.53 14.71 7.05
CA HIS A 7 13.34 13.52 6.83
C HIS A 7 12.97 12.37 7.75
N ASP A 8 12.02 12.60 8.67
CA ASP A 8 11.64 11.60 9.65
C ASP A 8 10.35 10.87 9.30
N SER A 9 9.68 11.30 8.23
CA SER A 9 8.41 10.73 7.82
C SER A 9 8.54 9.99 6.52
N ALA A 10 7.96 8.80 6.50
CA ALA A 10 7.84 8.01 5.28
C ALA A 10 6.46 7.37 5.27
N TYR A 11 5.88 7.26 4.11
CA TYR A 11 4.58 6.63 3.91
C TYR A 11 4.74 5.45 2.99
N ILE A 12 4.17 4.32 3.38
CA ILE A 12 4.15 3.15 2.52
C ILE A 12 2.79 3.11 1.84
N PHE A 13 2.80 3.27 0.54
CA PHE A 13 1.61 3.04 -0.29
C PHE A 13 1.68 1.60 -0.76
N GLY A 14 0.68 0.82 -0.43
CA GLY A 14 0.69 -0.59 -0.77
C GLY A 14 -0.65 -1.08 -1.28
N ALA A 15 -0.60 -2.05 -2.17
CA ALA A 15 -1.77 -2.74 -2.68
C ALA A 15 -1.44 -4.21 -2.86
N ILE A 16 -2.41 -5.07 -2.67
CA ILE A 16 -2.25 -6.50 -2.92
C ILE A 16 -3.38 -7.00 -3.82
N CYS A 17 -3.09 -8.06 -4.54
CA CYS A 17 -4.10 -8.85 -5.23
C CYS A 17 -4.04 -10.26 -4.62
N PRO A 18 -4.90 -10.57 -3.64
CA PRO A 18 -4.82 -11.86 -2.96
C PRO A 18 -5.00 -13.05 -3.89
N GLN A 19 -5.84 -12.90 -4.90
CA GLN A 19 -6.11 -13.98 -5.84
C GLN A 19 -4.87 -14.36 -6.64
N ARG A 20 -4.06 -13.36 -7.02
CA ARG A 20 -2.83 -13.63 -7.77
C ARG A 20 -1.60 -13.79 -6.87
N GLY A 21 -1.70 -13.44 -5.59
CA GLY A 21 -0.57 -13.49 -4.68
C GLY A 21 0.52 -12.47 -5.01
N VAL A 22 0.15 -11.31 -5.53
CA VAL A 22 1.09 -10.25 -5.90
C VAL A 22 0.76 -8.95 -5.18
N GLY A 23 1.73 -8.06 -5.11
CA GLY A 23 1.55 -6.76 -4.51
C GLY A 23 2.48 -5.72 -5.10
N ALA A 24 2.13 -4.46 -4.89
CA ALA A 24 2.93 -3.32 -5.30
C ALA A 24 3.01 -2.33 -4.15
N ALA A 25 4.17 -1.75 -3.93
CA ALA A 25 4.35 -0.74 -2.91
C ALA A 25 5.34 0.32 -3.33
N MET A 26 5.18 1.50 -2.75
CA MET A 26 6.11 2.60 -2.91
C MET A 26 6.33 3.25 -1.55
N LEU A 27 7.57 3.63 -1.29
CA LEU A 27 7.93 4.43 -0.12
C LEU A 27 8.02 5.88 -0.58
N LEU A 28 7.14 6.72 -0.03
CA LEU A 28 6.97 8.09 -0.51
C LEU A 28 7.06 9.06 0.67
N PRO A 29 7.48 10.30 0.40
CA PRO A 29 7.69 11.28 1.48
C PRO A 29 6.42 11.94 1.98
N ALA A 30 5.30 11.75 1.31
CA ALA A 30 4.04 12.41 1.67
C ALA A 30 2.86 11.54 1.28
N ALA A 31 1.73 11.75 1.96
CA ALA A 31 0.46 11.12 1.61
C ALA A 31 -0.44 12.18 1.01
N ASN A 32 -0.46 12.29 -0.30
CA ASN A 32 -1.25 13.27 -1.03
C ASN A 32 -1.62 12.75 -2.41
N THR A 33 -2.38 13.53 -3.15
CA THR A 33 -2.88 13.13 -4.48
C THR A 33 -1.75 12.85 -5.46
N GLN A 34 -0.70 13.66 -5.46
CA GLN A 34 0.43 13.44 -6.37
C GLN A 34 1.11 12.10 -6.11
N MET A 35 1.30 11.77 -4.84
CA MET A 35 1.92 10.50 -4.47
C MET A 35 1.00 9.33 -4.79
N MET A 36 -0.31 9.51 -4.60
CA MET A 36 -1.29 8.50 -5.02
C MET A 36 -1.28 8.27 -6.52
N ASN A 37 -1.08 9.33 -7.31
CA ASN A 37 -0.95 9.18 -8.76
C ASN A 37 0.24 8.29 -9.13
N LEU A 38 1.37 8.44 -8.45
CA LEU A 38 2.54 7.59 -8.67
C LEU A 38 2.24 6.14 -8.31
N HIS A 39 1.55 5.93 -7.20
CA HIS A 39 1.18 4.58 -6.75
C HIS A 39 0.22 3.91 -7.75
N LEU A 40 -0.78 4.64 -8.23
CA LEU A 40 -1.71 4.11 -9.23
C LEU A 40 -1.00 3.75 -10.53
N ALA A 41 -0.05 4.59 -10.96
CA ALA A 41 0.73 4.31 -12.15
C ALA A 41 1.55 3.02 -11.98
N GLU A 42 2.14 2.81 -10.81
CA GLU A 42 2.89 1.58 -10.52
C GLU A 42 1.98 0.36 -10.52
N ILE A 43 0.82 0.44 -9.88
CA ILE A 43 -0.15 -0.66 -9.89
C ILE A 43 -0.55 -0.98 -11.33
N SER A 44 -0.80 0.05 -12.12
CA SER A 44 -1.23 -0.10 -13.51
C SER A 44 -0.25 -0.94 -14.34
N THR A 45 1.05 -0.82 -14.06
CA THR A 45 2.07 -1.60 -14.79
C THR A 45 2.01 -3.08 -14.48
N GLN A 46 1.40 -3.46 -13.37
CA GLN A 46 1.34 -4.84 -12.91
C GLN A 46 0.01 -5.52 -13.21
N VAL A 47 -0.95 -4.79 -13.74
CA VAL A 47 -2.24 -5.35 -14.16
C VAL A 47 -2.03 -6.19 -15.42
N ALA A 48 -2.61 -7.37 -15.45
CA ALA A 48 -2.47 -8.27 -16.61
C ALA A 48 -2.99 -7.60 -17.88
N PRO A 49 -2.35 -7.85 -19.04
CA PRO A 49 -2.83 -7.28 -20.31
C PRO A 49 -4.29 -7.63 -20.57
N GLY A 50 -5.07 -6.63 -20.96
CA GLY A 50 -6.49 -6.81 -21.24
C GLY A 50 -7.38 -6.90 -20.01
N ALA A 51 -6.81 -6.87 -18.81
CA ALA A 51 -7.59 -6.91 -17.57
C ALA A 51 -7.83 -5.51 -17.03
N ILE A 52 -8.81 -5.39 -16.14
CA ILE A 52 -9.09 -4.18 -15.40
C ILE A 52 -9.02 -4.54 -13.92
N ALA A 53 -8.22 -3.78 -13.17
CA ALA A 53 -8.14 -3.96 -11.73
C ALA A 53 -9.21 -3.11 -11.05
N VAL A 54 -9.99 -3.75 -10.17
CA VAL A 54 -10.87 -3.03 -9.25
C VAL A 54 -10.08 -2.84 -7.97
N LEU A 55 -9.70 -1.60 -7.69
CA LEU A 55 -8.89 -1.27 -6.54
C LEU A 55 -9.77 -0.75 -5.41
N VAL A 56 -9.85 -1.55 -4.35
CA VAL A 56 -10.61 -1.19 -3.16
C VAL A 56 -9.74 -0.26 -2.32
N CYS A 57 -10.24 0.91 -1.98
CA CYS A 57 -9.50 1.87 -1.19
C CYS A 57 -10.43 2.60 -0.22
N ASP A 58 -9.85 3.22 0.80
CA ASP A 58 -10.62 4.01 1.73
C ASP A 58 -11.04 5.35 1.09
N GLY A 59 -11.87 6.10 1.81
CA GLY A 59 -12.42 7.34 1.30
C GLY A 59 -11.59 8.58 1.63
N ALA A 60 -10.28 8.46 1.81
CA ALA A 60 -9.42 9.63 2.04
C ALA A 60 -9.60 10.65 0.92
N GLY A 61 -9.53 11.93 1.27
CA GLY A 61 -9.79 13.00 0.31
C GLY A 61 -8.90 12.94 -0.93
N TRP A 62 -7.64 12.58 -0.75
CA TRP A 62 -6.69 12.48 -1.87
C TRP A 62 -6.84 11.19 -2.68
N HIS A 63 -7.72 10.27 -2.27
CA HIS A 63 -8.11 9.09 -3.06
C HIS A 63 -9.35 9.35 -3.93
N GLN A 64 -10.01 10.47 -3.76
CA GLN A 64 -11.27 10.73 -4.45
C GLN A 64 -11.04 11.03 -5.92
N THR A 65 -11.93 10.52 -6.76
CA THR A 65 -11.91 10.83 -8.18
C THR A 65 -12.32 12.29 -8.41
N GLY A 66 -11.85 12.86 -9.50
CA GLY A 66 -12.00 14.26 -9.80
C GLY A 66 -10.77 15.05 -9.38
N GLY A 67 -10.73 16.33 -9.68
CA GLY A 67 -9.59 17.17 -9.36
C GLY A 67 -8.30 16.63 -9.96
N ALA A 68 -7.26 16.52 -9.13
CA ALA A 68 -5.91 16.17 -9.59
C ALA A 68 -5.61 14.67 -9.61
N LEU A 69 -6.54 13.84 -9.19
CA LEU A 69 -6.31 12.39 -9.18
C LEU A 69 -6.38 11.83 -10.60
N VAL A 70 -5.33 11.14 -11.01
CA VAL A 70 -5.24 10.52 -12.33
C VAL A 70 -5.35 9.01 -12.18
N VAL A 71 -6.47 8.46 -12.63
CA VAL A 71 -6.72 7.01 -12.56
C VAL A 71 -6.41 6.40 -13.92
N PRO A 72 -5.44 5.47 -13.99
CA PRO A 72 -5.15 4.79 -15.26
C PRO A 72 -6.37 4.06 -15.83
N ALA A 73 -6.39 3.89 -17.15
CA ALA A 73 -7.53 3.29 -17.83
C ALA A 73 -7.83 1.86 -17.41
N ASN A 74 -6.84 1.13 -16.90
CA ASN A 74 -6.99 -0.26 -16.47
C ASN A 74 -7.25 -0.40 -14.98
N ILE A 75 -7.60 0.69 -14.30
CA ILE A 75 -7.94 0.68 -12.88
C ILE A 75 -9.30 1.35 -12.68
N VAL A 76 -10.13 0.72 -11.85
CA VAL A 76 -11.38 1.31 -11.38
C VAL A 76 -11.27 1.38 -9.84
N LEU A 77 -11.51 2.56 -9.28
CA LEU A 77 -11.49 2.73 -7.83
C LEU A 77 -12.85 2.39 -7.23
N LEU A 78 -12.81 1.60 -6.16
CA LEU A 78 -13.99 1.28 -5.36
C LEU A 78 -13.72 1.76 -3.95
N HIS A 79 -14.41 2.83 -3.54
CA HIS A 79 -14.22 3.42 -2.23
C HIS A 79 -15.03 2.68 -1.18
N LEU A 80 -14.39 2.37 -0.05
CA LEU A 80 -15.06 1.75 1.08
C LEU A 80 -15.93 2.75 1.82
N PRO A 81 -16.99 2.27 2.50
CA PRO A 81 -17.77 3.14 3.39
C PRO A 81 -16.89 3.77 4.46
N PRO A 82 -17.24 4.95 4.97
CA PRO A 82 -16.52 5.56 6.09
C PRO A 82 -16.47 4.62 7.30
N TYR A 83 -15.37 4.68 8.03
CA TYR A 83 -15.19 3.93 9.29
C TYR A 83 -15.30 2.42 9.14
N SER A 84 -14.89 1.89 8.00
CA SER A 84 -14.92 0.44 7.73
C SER A 84 -13.53 -0.09 7.33
N PRO A 85 -12.47 0.18 8.12
CA PRO A 85 -11.13 -0.27 7.76
C PRO A 85 -11.00 -1.80 7.72
N GLU A 86 -11.83 -2.51 8.49
CA GLU A 86 -11.83 -3.97 8.51
C GLU A 86 -12.20 -4.59 7.17
N LEU A 87 -12.79 -3.82 6.28
CA LEU A 87 -13.13 -4.30 4.94
C LEU A 87 -11.95 -4.22 3.97
N ASN A 88 -10.85 -3.59 4.39
CA ASN A 88 -9.67 -3.45 3.55
C ASN A 88 -8.59 -4.45 3.96
N PRO A 89 -8.29 -5.46 3.13
CA PRO A 89 -7.27 -6.46 3.47
C PRO A 89 -5.88 -5.88 3.73
N MET A 90 -5.59 -4.68 3.25
CA MET A 90 -4.30 -4.05 3.49
C MET A 90 -4.02 -3.80 4.98
N GLU A 91 -5.06 -3.60 5.78
CA GLU A 91 -4.86 -3.45 7.21
C GLU A 91 -4.24 -4.72 7.81
N ASN A 92 -4.61 -5.88 7.29
CA ASN A 92 -4.02 -7.14 7.71
C ASN A 92 -2.57 -7.27 7.28
N VAL A 93 -2.24 -6.74 6.11
CA VAL A 93 -0.87 -6.74 5.60
C VAL A 93 0.02 -5.90 6.53
N TRP A 94 -0.43 -4.69 6.89
CA TRP A 94 0.34 -3.83 7.76
C TRP A 94 0.54 -4.46 9.13
N ASP A 95 -0.49 -5.07 9.70
CA ASP A 95 -0.39 -5.78 10.98
C ASP A 95 0.60 -6.94 10.88
N TYR A 96 0.53 -7.70 9.82
CA TYR A 96 1.42 -8.85 9.62
C TYR A 96 2.88 -8.41 9.54
N LEU A 97 3.16 -7.34 8.79
CA LEU A 97 4.51 -6.81 8.67
C LEU A 97 5.02 -6.26 10.00
N ARG A 98 4.17 -5.53 10.72
CA ARG A 98 4.54 -4.99 12.03
C ARG A 98 4.89 -6.12 13.00
N GLN A 99 4.09 -7.18 13.04
CA GLN A 99 4.32 -8.28 13.97
C GLN A 99 5.52 -9.14 13.61
N ASN A 100 5.80 -9.32 12.33
CA ASN A 100 6.79 -10.30 11.90
C ASN A 100 8.13 -9.70 11.50
N LYS A 101 8.17 -8.46 11.05
CA LYS A 101 9.39 -7.85 10.51
C LYS A 101 9.74 -6.49 11.06
N LEU A 102 8.78 -5.76 11.61
CA LEU A 102 9.02 -4.38 12.02
C LEU A 102 8.86 -4.15 13.51
N SER A 103 8.29 -5.10 14.25
CA SER A 103 8.11 -4.94 15.69
C SER A 103 9.45 -5.05 16.42
N ALA A 104 9.56 -4.33 17.54
CA ALA A 104 10.71 -4.37 18.42
C ALA A 104 12.04 -3.94 17.78
N LEU A 105 12.00 -3.33 16.59
CA LEU A 105 13.20 -2.80 15.95
C LEU A 105 13.40 -1.35 16.37
N VAL A 106 14.67 -0.97 16.48
CA VAL A 106 15.06 0.40 16.77
C VAL A 106 15.88 0.91 15.60
N TRP A 107 15.51 2.07 15.10
CA TRP A 107 16.20 2.68 13.97
C TRP A 107 16.80 4.01 14.37
N ASN A 108 18.04 4.23 13.96
CA ASN A 108 18.77 5.44 14.29
C ASN A 108 18.69 6.50 13.19
N THR A 109 18.40 6.10 11.96
CA THR A 109 18.36 7.01 10.84
C THR A 109 17.11 6.77 9.99
N TYR A 110 16.77 7.81 9.22
CA TYR A 110 15.68 7.73 8.25
C TYR A 110 15.94 6.64 7.20
N ASP A 111 17.18 6.55 6.73
CA ASP A 111 17.54 5.54 5.73
C ASP A 111 17.37 4.12 6.26
N GLU A 112 17.67 3.89 7.53
CA GLU A 112 17.44 2.60 8.15
C GLU A 112 15.96 2.22 8.18
N ILE A 113 15.09 3.20 8.42
CA ILE A 113 13.64 2.98 8.38
C ILE A 113 13.20 2.59 6.98
N LEU A 114 13.67 3.31 5.97
CA LEU A 114 13.34 3.02 4.58
C LEU A 114 13.82 1.62 4.18
N ASP A 115 15.04 1.27 4.56
CA ASP A 115 15.60 -0.04 4.25
C ASP A 115 14.82 -1.16 4.94
N ALA A 116 14.42 -0.95 6.19
CA ALA A 116 13.63 -1.93 6.94
C ALA A 116 12.26 -2.14 6.31
N CYS A 117 11.61 -1.07 5.90
CA CYS A 117 10.30 -1.16 5.25
C CYS A 117 10.40 -1.86 3.89
N GLN A 118 11.42 -1.53 3.11
CA GLN A 118 11.64 -2.18 1.83
C GLN A 118 11.92 -3.67 1.98
N ALA A 119 12.77 -4.03 2.93
CA ALA A 119 13.10 -5.42 3.21
C ALA A 119 11.85 -6.20 3.67
N ALA A 120 11.03 -5.59 4.54
CA ALA A 120 9.81 -6.22 5.02
C ALA A 120 8.83 -6.47 3.89
N TRP A 121 8.63 -5.50 3.02
CA TRP A 121 7.75 -5.66 1.87
C TRP A 121 8.26 -6.74 0.91
N ASN A 122 9.55 -6.71 0.60
CA ASN A 122 10.16 -7.70 -0.29
C ASN A 122 10.04 -9.12 0.28
N TRP A 123 10.20 -9.26 1.59
CA TRP A 123 9.98 -10.54 2.26
C TRP A 123 8.54 -11.02 2.10
N LEU A 124 7.58 -10.11 2.21
CA LEU A 124 6.17 -10.45 2.03
C LEU A 124 5.90 -10.95 0.62
N ILE A 125 6.29 -10.17 -0.39
CA ILE A 125 5.95 -10.49 -1.78
C ILE A 125 6.77 -11.64 -2.36
N ALA A 126 7.85 -12.03 -1.69
CA ALA A 126 8.64 -13.20 -2.11
C ALA A 126 7.85 -14.51 -1.96
N ASN A 127 6.76 -14.51 -1.19
CA ASN A 127 5.94 -15.69 -1.00
C ASN A 127 4.48 -15.36 -1.36
N PRO A 128 4.05 -15.63 -2.59
CA PRO A 128 2.68 -15.34 -3.02
C PRO A 128 1.60 -15.96 -2.13
N ALA A 129 1.85 -17.13 -1.57
CA ALA A 129 0.89 -17.79 -0.68
C ALA A 129 0.64 -16.97 0.59
N ARG A 130 1.63 -16.20 1.07
CA ARG A 130 1.45 -15.29 2.20
C ARG A 130 0.42 -14.22 1.88
N ILE A 131 0.56 -13.60 0.72
CA ILE A 131 -0.36 -12.54 0.28
C ILE A 131 -1.76 -13.10 0.15
N THR A 132 -1.91 -14.24 -0.49
CA THR A 132 -3.21 -14.88 -0.67
C THR A 132 -3.84 -15.20 0.68
N SER A 133 -3.08 -15.76 1.61
CA SER A 133 -3.58 -16.13 2.93
C SER A 133 -4.00 -14.91 3.76
N ILE A 134 -3.19 -13.86 3.75
CA ILE A 134 -3.48 -12.65 4.54
C ILE A 134 -4.70 -11.94 4.01
N GLY A 135 -4.82 -11.86 2.67
CA GLY A 135 -5.90 -11.13 2.03
C GLY A 135 -7.19 -11.90 1.86
N ALA A 136 -7.16 -13.22 2.05
CA ALA A 136 -8.33 -14.06 1.86
C ALA A 136 -9.22 -14.03 3.09
N ARG A 137 -10.36 -13.39 2.96
CA ARG A 137 -11.36 -13.33 4.02
C ARG A 137 -12.72 -13.68 3.44
N PRO A 138 -13.65 -14.22 4.29
CA PRO A 138 -14.95 -14.65 3.76
C PRO A 138 -15.74 -13.55 3.07
N TRP A 139 -15.50 -12.29 3.47
CA TRP A 139 -16.20 -11.13 2.92
C TRP A 139 -15.39 -10.37 1.86
N ALA A 140 -14.18 -10.79 1.59
CA ALA A 140 -13.28 -10.11 0.66
C ALA A 140 -13.22 -10.81 -0.69
#